data_b4d3f80fd2bab450aa6e96acdfa51d98
#
_entry.id   b4d3f80fd2bab450aa6e96acdfa51d98
#
_cell.length_a   1.000
_cell.length_b   1.000
_cell.length_c   1.000
_cell.angle_alpha   90.00
_cell.angle_beta   90.00
_cell.angle_gamma   90.00
#
_symmetry.space_group_name_H-M   'P 1'
#
loop_
_entity.id
_entity.type
_entity.pdbx_description
1 polymer ?
#
loop_
_entity_poly.entity_id
_entity_poly.type
_entity_poly.pdbx_seq_one_letter_code
_entity_poly.pdbx_strand_id
1 'polypeptide(L)'
;MDDWQYLEHRVVVDPKGRQWSIALMDVLGQVGDPDRPDQMLELQYSSGRYFTLVYSSSGTVQRERGYTSLPDATRAFGQLVDAIIDGRMDPAQPVYREDLED
;
A
#
# COMPACT_ATOMS: atom_id res chain seq x y z
N MET A 1 12.76 16.33 0.72
CA MET A 1 11.54 16.36 1.48
C MET A 1 10.60 15.26 1.05
N ASP A 2 10.04 14.60 2.00
CA ASP A 2 9.17 13.49 1.73
C ASP A 2 7.75 13.99 1.59
N ASP A 3 7.16 13.75 0.45
CA ASP A 3 5.83 14.22 0.18
C ASP A 3 4.76 13.19 0.43
N TRP A 4 5.15 11.99 0.82
CA TRP A 4 4.19 10.96 1.15
C TRP A 4 3.62 11.23 2.51
N GLN A 5 2.33 11.02 2.65
CA GLN A 5 1.65 11.28 3.89
C GLN A 5 1.02 10.01 4.40
N TYR A 6 1.39 9.59 5.59
CA TYR A 6 0.77 8.43 6.21
C TYR A 6 -0.60 8.82 6.74
N LEU A 7 -1.60 8.11 6.30
CA LEU A 7 -2.95 8.31 6.80
C LEU A 7 -3.26 7.30 7.91
N GLU A 8 -2.76 6.08 7.78
CA GLU A 8 -2.93 5.03 8.77
C GLU A 8 -1.69 4.17 8.77
N HIS A 9 -1.39 3.60 9.92
CA HIS A 9 -0.23 2.71 10.03
C HIS A 9 -0.50 1.73 11.17
N ARG A 10 -0.32 0.44 10.89
CA ARG A 10 -0.51 -0.60 11.88
C ARG A 10 0.64 -1.57 11.82
N VAL A 11 1.04 -2.05 13.00
CA VAL A 11 2.02 -3.12 13.08
C VAL A 11 1.27 -4.33 13.62
N VAL A 12 1.36 -5.44 12.92
CA VAL A 12 0.63 -6.65 13.29
C VAL A 12 1.58 -7.84 13.28
N VAL A 13 1.13 -8.92 13.94
CA VAL A 13 1.88 -10.16 13.97
C VAL A 13 0.99 -11.22 13.34
N ASP A 14 1.53 -11.95 12.37
CA ASP A 14 0.76 -12.97 11.69
C ASP A 14 0.76 -14.27 12.52
N PRO A 15 0.00 -15.30 12.10
CA PRO A 15 -0.06 -16.54 12.88
C PRO A 15 1.27 -17.26 12.98
N LYS A 16 2.21 -16.96 12.11
CA LYS A 16 3.55 -17.56 12.19
C LYS A 16 4.49 -16.76 13.05
N GLY A 17 4.01 -15.72 13.70
CA GLY A 17 4.83 -14.90 14.60
C GLY A 17 5.66 -13.85 13.90
N ARG A 18 5.44 -13.60 12.62
CA ARG A 18 6.20 -12.58 11.89
C ARG A 18 5.50 -11.25 12.01
N GLN A 19 6.29 -10.20 12.11
CA GLN A 19 5.78 -8.86 12.28
C GLN A 19 5.73 -8.15 10.94
N TRP A 20 4.62 -7.48 10.68
CA TRP A 20 4.41 -6.73 9.45
C TRP A 20 3.94 -5.33 9.77
N SER A 21 4.41 -4.37 8.99
CA SER A 21 3.93 -2.99 9.07
C SER A 21 3.05 -2.72 7.86
N ILE A 22 1.86 -2.20 8.10
CA ILE A 22 0.91 -1.93 7.05
C ILE A 22 0.60 -0.46 7.07
N ALA A 23 0.70 0.20 5.92
CA ALA A 23 0.51 1.62 5.83
C ALA A 23 -0.53 1.97 4.76
N LEU A 24 -1.30 3.00 5.03
CA LEU A 24 -2.16 3.64 4.05
C LEU A 24 -1.60 5.02 3.80
N MET A 25 -1.26 5.32 2.56
CA MET A 25 -0.54 6.55 2.24
C MET A 25 -1.24 7.34 1.16
N ASP A 26 -1.09 8.64 1.26
CA ASP A 26 -1.57 9.59 0.26
C ASP A 26 -0.34 10.16 -0.43
N VAL A 27 -0.26 9.98 -1.74
CA VAL A 27 0.90 10.40 -2.50
C VAL A 27 0.65 11.65 -3.33
N LEU A 28 -0.44 12.33 -3.07
CA LEU A 28 -0.80 13.47 -3.88
C LEU A 28 0.28 14.54 -3.89
N GLY A 29 0.84 14.82 -2.74
CA GLY A 29 1.82 15.89 -2.68
C GLY A 29 3.16 15.54 -3.27
N GLN A 30 3.36 14.28 -3.64
CA GLN A 30 4.63 13.83 -4.10
C GLN A 30 4.73 13.76 -5.58
N VAL A 31 3.77 14.18 -6.24
CA VAL A 31 3.67 13.86 -7.59
C VAL A 31 4.62 14.66 -8.36
N GLY A 32 5.79 14.19 -8.45
CA GLY A 32 6.70 14.59 -9.41
C GLY A 32 7.28 15.96 -9.29
N ASP A 33 7.83 16.35 -10.35
CA ASP A 33 8.60 17.53 -10.52
C ASP A 33 7.66 18.64 -10.94
N PRO A 34 7.66 19.78 -10.28
CA PRO A 34 6.78 20.88 -10.72
C PRO A 34 7.05 21.29 -12.14
N ASP A 35 8.22 21.00 -12.65
CA ASP A 35 8.54 21.31 -14.03
C ASP A 35 7.98 20.29 -15.00
N ARG A 36 7.35 19.25 -14.49
CA ARG A 36 6.78 18.19 -15.34
C ARG A 36 5.39 17.81 -14.86
N PRO A 37 4.45 18.74 -14.94
CA PRO A 37 3.10 18.46 -14.44
C PRO A 37 2.41 17.35 -15.20
N ASP A 38 2.75 17.16 -16.46
CA ASP A 38 2.14 16.08 -17.24
C ASP A 38 2.51 14.73 -16.68
N GLN A 39 3.75 14.58 -16.29
CA GLN A 39 4.22 13.34 -15.73
C GLN A 39 3.57 13.06 -14.38
N MET A 40 3.38 14.11 -13.60
CA MET A 40 2.70 13.98 -12.34
C MET A 40 1.30 13.42 -12.52
N LEU A 41 0.55 14.03 -13.41
CA LEU A 41 -0.81 13.61 -13.63
C LEU A 41 -0.88 12.18 -14.10
N GLU A 42 0.03 11.82 -14.97
CA GLU A 42 0.05 10.48 -15.51
C GLU A 42 0.29 9.45 -14.41
N LEU A 43 1.27 9.70 -13.57
CA LEU A 43 1.54 8.81 -12.47
C LEU A 43 0.36 8.69 -11.54
N GLN A 44 -0.27 9.80 -11.24
CA GLN A 44 -1.40 9.80 -10.34
C GLN A 44 -2.56 9.00 -10.89
N TYR A 45 -2.85 9.16 -12.16
CA TYR A 45 -3.99 8.48 -12.74
C TYR A 45 -3.73 7.02 -13.03
N SER A 46 -2.49 6.66 -13.32
CA SER A 46 -2.19 5.27 -13.64
C SER A 46 -2.04 4.41 -12.40
N SER A 47 -1.58 5.00 -11.29
CA SER A 47 -1.31 4.23 -10.09
C SER A 47 -2.29 4.50 -8.97
N GLY A 48 -3.10 5.55 -9.09
CA GLY A 48 -3.97 5.97 -8.05
C GLY A 48 -3.28 6.95 -7.13
N ARG A 49 -4.06 7.52 -6.21
CA ARG A 49 -3.56 8.51 -5.27
C ARG A 49 -3.23 7.91 -3.92
N TYR A 50 -3.96 6.88 -3.54
CA TYR A 50 -3.83 6.27 -2.22
C TYR A 50 -3.24 4.89 -2.37
N PHE A 51 -2.33 4.53 -1.48
CA PHE A 51 -1.66 3.25 -1.57
C PHE A 51 -1.71 2.52 -0.25
N THR A 52 -1.89 1.21 -0.32
CA THR A 52 -1.64 0.35 0.82
C THR A 52 -0.29 -0.32 0.59
N LEU A 53 0.50 -0.38 1.64
CA LEU A 53 1.84 -0.94 1.58
C LEU A 53 2.02 -1.89 2.74
N VAL A 54 2.70 -3.00 2.50
CA VAL A 54 3.06 -3.94 3.55
C VAL A 54 4.57 -4.08 3.55
N TYR A 55 5.17 -3.82 4.69
CA TYR A 55 6.61 -3.90 4.88
C TYR A 55 6.95 -5.03 5.82
N SER A 56 8.06 -5.69 5.53
CA SER A 56 8.63 -6.65 6.47
C SER A 56 9.29 -5.89 7.62
N SER A 57 9.71 -6.62 8.66
CA SER A 57 10.38 -6.00 9.78
C SER A 57 11.71 -5.38 9.38
N SER A 58 12.27 -5.79 8.27
CA SER A 58 13.51 -5.19 7.76
C SER A 58 13.26 -3.95 6.92
N GLY A 59 11.99 -3.57 6.71
CA GLY A 59 11.66 -2.39 5.94
C GLY A 59 11.48 -2.65 4.46
N THR A 60 11.51 -3.89 4.04
CA THR A 60 11.33 -4.23 2.63
C THR A 60 9.85 -4.26 2.29
N VAL A 61 9.49 -3.58 1.21
CA VAL A 61 8.11 -3.58 0.74
C VAL A 61 7.80 -4.94 0.13
N GLN A 62 6.79 -5.59 0.68
CA GLN A 62 6.37 -6.90 0.20
C GLN A 62 5.15 -6.82 -0.69
N ARG A 63 4.29 -5.83 -0.47
CA ARG A 63 3.11 -5.64 -1.28
C ARG A 63 2.81 -4.18 -1.38
N GLU A 64 2.22 -3.79 -2.51
CA GLU A 64 1.87 -2.42 -2.77
C GLU A 64 0.69 -2.41 -3.71
N ARG A 65 -0.31 -1.60 -3.41
CA ARG A 65 -1.47 -1.49 -4.28
C ARG A 65 -2.02 -0.08 -4.22
N GLY A 66 -2.40 0.45 -5.39
CA GLY A 66 -2.93 1.80 -5.51
C GLY A 66 -4.43 1.83 -5.64
N TYR A 67 -5.02 2.91 -5.13
CA TYR A 67 -6.47 3.12 -5.18
C TYR A 67 -6.72 4.57 -5.56
N THR A 68 -7.80 4.82 -6.27
CA THR A 68 -8.14 6.18 -6.67
C THR A 68 -9.07 6.86 -5.67
N SER A 69 -9.66 6.09 -4.76
CA SER A 69 -10.66 6.60 -3.83
C SER A 69 -10.21 6.30 -2.41
N LEU A 70 -10.30 7.30 -1.53
CA LEU A 70 -9.94 7.10 -0.14
C LEU A 70 -10.85 6.08 0.55
N PRO A 71 -12.16 6.09 0.34
CA PRO A 71 -12.99 5.06 0.96
C PRO A 71 -12.60 3.65 0.54
N ASP A 72 -12.26 3.46 -0.72
CA ASP A 72 -11.83 2.14 -1.19
C ASP A 72 -10.50 1.75 -0.57
N ALA A 73 -9.57 2.69 -0.50
CA ALA A 73 -8.26 2.41 0.08
C ALA A 73 -8.38 2.10 1.57
N THR A 74 -9.24 2.83 2.28
CA THR A 74 -9.44 2.61 3.70
C THR A 74 -10.05 1.24 3.97
N ARG A 75 -11.03 0.86 3.15
CA ARG A 75 -11.64 -0.45 3.28
C ARG A 75 -10.62 -1.54 3.01
N ALA A 76 -9.81 -1.36 1.96
CA ALA A 76 -8.79 -2.33 1.62
C ALA A 76 -7.74 -2.44 2.71
N PHE A 77 -7.37 -1.32 3.33
CA PHE A 77 -6.42 -1.32 4.42
C PHE A 77 -6.92 -2.18 5.58
N GLY A 78 -8.18 -1.98 5.97
CA GLY A 78 -8.76 -2.77 7.06
C GLY A 78 -8.84 -4.25 6.72
N GLN A 79 -9.22 -4.57 5.50
CA GLN A 79 -9.30 -5.97 5.07
C GLN A 79 -7.92 -6.61 5.03
N LEU A 80 -6.91 -5.84 4.63
CA LEU A 80 -5.55 -6.33 4.56
C LEU A 80 -5.02 -6.63 5.96
N VAL A 81 -5.25 -5.73 6.90
CA VAL A 81 -4.83 -5.93 8.28
C VAL A 81 -5.47 -7.21 8.84
N ASP A 82 -6.78 -7.36 8.65
CA ASP A 82 -7.49 -8.52 9.17
C ASP A 82 -7.00 -9.81 8.52
N ALA A 83 -6.76 -9.77 7.22
CA ALA A 83 -6.34 -10.96 6.49
C ALA A 83 -4.95 -11.43 6.94
N ILE A 84 -4.07 -10.50 7.26
CA ILE A 84 -2.73 -10.85 7.72
C ILE A 84 -2.81 -11.43 9.14
N ILE A 85 -3.60 -10.81 10.00
CA ILE A 85 -3.74 -11.29 11.38
C ILE A 85 -4.36 -12.67 11.40
N ASP A 86 -5.35 -12.91 10.54
CA ASP A 86 -6.05 -14.20 10.50
C ASP A 86 -5.29 -15.27 9.76
N GLY A 87 -4.23 -14.91 9.05
CA GLY A 87 -3.49 -15.87 8.26
C GLY A 87 -4.11 -16.18 6.92
N ARG A 88 -5.15 -15.43 6.52
CA ARG A 88 -5.75 -15.65 5.21
C ARG A 88 -4.87 -15.13 4.09
N MET A 89 -3.96 -14.22 4.41
CA MET A 89 -3.02 -13.70 3.45
C MET A 89 -1.64 -13.70 4.08
N ASP A 90 -0.66 -14.18 3.35
CA ASP A 90 0.72 -14.22 3.80
C ASP A 90 1.52 -13.24 2.95
N PRO A 91 1.95 -12.11 3.51
CA PRO A 91 2.68 -11.12 2.71
C PRO A 91 4.00 -11.63 2.18
N ALA A 92 4.56 -12.66 2.79
CA ALA A 92 5.83 -13.21 2.33
C ALA A 92 5.67 -14.07 1.09
N GLN A 93 4.45 -14.49 0.76
CA GLN A 93 4.23 -15.30 -0.42
C GLN A 93 4.37 -14.44 -1.67
N PRO A 94 4.97 -14.97 -2.71
CA PRO A 94 5.04 -14.24 -3.96
C PRO A 94 3.63 -13.93 -4.46
N VAL A 95 3.51 -12.80 -5.13
CA VAL A 95 2.26 -12.39 -5.71
C VAL A 95 2.25 -12.83 -7.15
N TYR A 96 1.26 -13.63 -7.52
CA TYR A 96 1.23 -14.14 -8.86
C TYR A 96 0.04 -13.61 -9.58
N ARG A 97 -0.66 -14.50 -10.18
CA ARG A 97 -1.63 -14.09 -11.12
C ARG A 97 -2.91 -13.59 -10.50
N GLU A 98 -3.15 -13.85 -9.24
CA GLU A 98 -4.37 -13.30 -8.70
C GLU A 98 -4.36 -11.79 -8.73
N ASP A 99 -3.18 -11.18 -8.66
CA ASP A 99 -3.09 -9.74 -8.80
C ASP A 99 -3.30 -9.32 -10.21
N LEU A 100 -2.98 -10.18 -11.15
CA LEU A 100 -3.13 -9.85 -12.54
C LEU A 100 -4.55 -10.01 -13.01
N GLU A 101 -5.31 -10.82 -12.31
CA GLU A 101 -6.67 -11.10 -12.72
C GLU A 101 -7.67 -10.11 -12.17
N ASP A 102 -7.26 -9.33 -11.24
CA ASP A 102 -8.15 -8.32 -10.66
C ASP A 102 -8.33 -7.08 -11.54
#